data_1a0666b6a0e11e6a3ce0988e2491910c
#
_entry.id   1a0666b6a0e11e6a3ce0988e2491910c
#
_cell.length_a   1.000
_cell.length_b   1.000
_cell.length_c   1.000
_cell.angle_alpha   90.00
_cell.angle_beta   90.00
_cell.angle_gamma   90.00
#
_symmetry.space_group_name_H-M   'P 1'
#
loop_
_entity.id
_entity.type
_entity.pdbx_description
1 polymer ?
#
loop_
_entity_poly.entity_id
_entity_poly.type
_entity_poly.pdbx_seq_one_letter_code
_entity_poly.pdbx_strand_id
1 'polypeptide(L)'
;MKQIINFRLFLLIITLLFITSCSNTQSMKPEDFKDQKPRLIIENYLSGNVKAWGILQNRSGKVTRQFSADLNGKWDGKQLILDEKFNWSDGEVQTRQWQITKIDDHNYEGTAGDVVGKARGYSYGPAFKFEYVLLVPV
;
A
#
# COMPACT_ATOMS: atom_id res chain seq x y z
N MET A 1 -49.91 19.63 -25.72
CA MET A 1 -48.53 20.14 -25.73
C MET A 1 -47.89 20.30 -24.36
N LYS A 2 -48.54 20.88 -23.36
CA LYS A 2 -47.98 21.09 -21.99
C LYS A 2 -47.58 19.78 -21.26
N GLN A 3 -48.35 18.71 -21.42
CA GLN A 3 -48.06 17.45 -20.76
C GLN A 3 -46.83 16.72 -21.28
N ILE A 4 -46.55 16.82 -22.58
CA ILE A 4 -45.37 16.19 -23.23
C ILE A 4 -44.10 16.92 -22.81
N ILE A 5 -44.15 18.23 -22.62
CA ILE A 5 -43.02 19.03 -22.15
C ILE A 5 -42.68 18.67 -20.72
N ASN A 6 -43.69 18.48 -19.84
CA ASN A 6 -43.49 18.10 -18.45
C ASN A 6 -42.91 16.68 -18.33
N PHE A 7 -43.31 15.74 -19.20
CA PHE A 7 -42.79 14.38 -19.20
C PHE A 7 -41.33 14.33 -19.68
N ARG A 8 -40.96 15.10 -20.70
CA ARG A 8 -39.57 15.21 -21.18
C ARG A 8 -38.66 15.88 -20.15
N LEU A 9 -39.16 16.91 -19.47
CA LEU A 9 -38.43 17.59 -18.41
C LEU A 9 -38.22 16.65 -17.21
N PHE A 10 -39.22 15.85 -16.85
CA PHE A 10 -39.14 14.84 -15.78
C PHE A 10 -38.14 13.74 -16.11
N LEU A 11 -38.11 13.25 -17.35
CA LEU A 11 -37.11 12.28 -17.83
C LEU A 11 -35.69 12.86 -17.82
N LEU A 12 -35.50 14.12 -18.19
CA LEU A 12 -34.21 14.80 -18.13
C LEU A 12 -33.69 14.98 -16.68
N ILE A 13 -34.58 15.27 -15.73
CA ILE A 13 -34.22 15.38 -14.32
C ILE A 13 -33.83 14.02 -13.73
N ILE A 14 -34.55 12.93 -14.09
CA ILE A 14 -34.20 11.58 -13.68
C ILE A 14 -32.85 11.16 -14.24
N THR A 15 -32.56 11.43 -15.52
CA THR A 15 -31.24 11.11 -16.11
C THR A 15 -30.12 11.91 -15.45
N LEU A 16 -30.33 13.14 -15.07
CA LEU A 16 -29.34 13.95 -14.37
C LEU A 16 -29.02 13.44 -12.96
N LEU A 17 -30.00 12.83 -12.27
CA LEU A 17 -29.83 12.24 -10.94
C LEU A 17 -28.98 10.95 -10.97
N PHE A 18 -28.94 10.22 -12.10
CA PHE A 18 -28.14 9.01 -12.24
C PHE A 18 -26.64 9.26 -12.53
N ILE A 19 -26.25 10.46 -12.96
CA ILE A 19 -24.86 10.76 -13.29
C ILE A 19 -24.05 11.22 -12.05
N THR A 20 -24.65 11.49 -10.91
CA THR A 20 -23.96 11.93 -9.69
C THR A 20 -23.49 10.77 -8.79
N SER A 21 -23.70 9.51 -9.21
CA SER A 21 -23.23 8.32 -8.48
C SER A 21 -21.81 7.90 -8.88
N CYS A 22 -20.89 8.85 -9.10
CA CYS A 22 -19.47 8.55 -9.00
C CYS A 22 -19.16 8.45 -7.50
N SER A 23 -19.18 7.24 -6.98
CA SER A 23 -18.70 6.93 -5.65
C SER A 23 -17.26 7.44 -5.53
N ASN A 24 -17.07 8.46 -4.71
CA ASN A 24 -15.77 8.89 -4.24
C ASN A 24 -15.20 7.73 -3.40
N THR A 25 -14.56 6.77 -4.06
CA THR A 25 -13.78 5.72 -3.39
C THR A 25 -12.53 6.40 -2.84
N GLN A 26 -12.68 7.05 -1.70
CA GLN A 26 -11.56 7.63 -0.98
C GLN A 26 -10.70 6.46 -0.49
N SER A 27 -9.52 6.30 -1.07
CA SER A 27 -8.58 5.27 -0.62
C SER A 27 -8.15 5.56 0.80
N MET A 28 -8.18 4.53 1.67
CA MET A 28 -7.69 4.63 3.05
C MET A 28 -6.24 5.11 3.06
N LYS A 29 -5.93 6.00 4.00
CA LYS A 29 -4.58 6.51 4.25
C LYS A 29 -4.10 6.02 5.61
N PRO A 30 -2.79 5.89 5.83
CA PRO A 30 -2.26 5.52 7.15
C PRO A 30 -2.74 6.45 8.28
N GLU A 31 -2.90 7.74 8.01
CA GLU A 31 -3.35 8.76 8.96
C GLU A 31 -4.77 8.49 9.52
N ASP A 32 -5.60 7.76 8.78
CA ASP A 32 -6.96 7.37 9.22
C ASP A 32 -6.91 6.43 10.44
N PHE A 33 -5.75 5.83 10.71
CA PHE A 33 -5.49 4.89 11.80
C PHE A 33 -4.72 5.50 12.98
N LYS A 34 -4.43 6.81 12.98
CA LYS A 34 -3.55 7.48 13.95
C LYS A 34 -3.93 7.26 15.43
N ASP A 35 -5.21 7.15 15.72
CA ASP A 35 -5.75 7.01 17.08
C ASP A 35 -5.97 5.54 17.48
N GLN A 36 -5.69 4.59 16.57
CA GLN A 36 -5.87 3.16 16.82
C GLN A 36 -4.65 2.54 17.50
N LYS A 37 -4.88 1.46 18.25
CA LYS A 37 -3.86 0.69 19.00
C LYS A 37 -3.85 -0.76 18.53
N PRO A 38 -2.70 -1.47 18.69
CA PRO A 38 -1.39 -0.97 19.14
C PRO A 38 -0.70 -0.12 18.07
N ARG A 39 0.21 0.77 18.47
CA ARG A 39 1.06 1.49 17.52
C ARG A 39 2.10 0.54 16.94
N LEU A 40 2.22 0.50 15.62
CA LEU A 40 3.25 -0.24 14.91
C LEU A 40 4.55 0.60 14.85
N ILE A 41 5.61 0.08 15.47
CA ILE A 41 6.97 0.66 15.41
C ILE A 41 7.77 -0.26 14.50
N ILE A 42 8.02 0.20 13.28
CA ILE A 42 8.59 -0.62 12.19
C ILE A 42 9.94 -1.20 12.56
N GLU A 43 10.81 -0.39 13.11
CA GLU A 43 12.16 -0.81 13.52
C GLU A 43 12.14 -1.89 14.61
N ASN A 44 11.13 -1.90 15.47
CA ASN A 44 10.98 -2.95 16.49
C ASN A 44 10.33 -4.20 15.90
N TYR A 45 9.28 -4.00 15.10
CA TYR A 45 8.48 -5.10 14.53
C TYR A 45 9.28 -5.94 13.53
N LEU A 46 10.10 -5.31 12.72
CA LEU A 46 10.91 -5.97 11.68
C LEU A 46 12.32 -6.37 12.15
N SER A 47 12.69 -6.10 13.41
CA SER A 47 13.98 -6.55 13.95
C SER A 47 13.97 -8.05 14.25
N GLY A 48 15.07 -8.72 13.87
CA GLY A 48 15.20 -10.18 14.00
C GLY A 48 14.51 -10.93 12.87
N ASN A 49 14.09 -12.16 13.15
CA ASN A 49 13.45 -13.05 12.16
C ASN A 49 11.94 -12.88 12.19
N VAL A 50 11.36 -12.50 11.06
CA VAL A 50 9.92 -12.32 10.88
C VAL A 50 9.45 -13.12 9.67
N LYS A 51 8.26 -13.72 9.75
CA LYS A 51 7.59 -14.33 8.62
C LYS A 51 6.42 -13.47 8.17
N ALA A 52 6.26 -13.35 6.85
CA ALA A 52 5.17 -12.60 6.25
C ALA A 52 4.47 -13.45 5.17
N TRP A 53 3.19 -13.17 4.99
CA TRP A 53 2.38 -13.69 3.89
C TRP A 53 1.63 -12.51 3.27
N GLY A 54 1.53 -12.52 1.97
CA GLY A 54 0.90 -11.42 1.27
C GLY A 54 0.38 -11.76 -0.11
N ILE A 55 -0.26 -10.78 -0.69
CA ILE A 55 -0.83 -10.82 -2.03
C ILE A 55 -0.33 -9.65 -2.85
N LEU A 56 -0.19 -9.86 -4.15
CA LEU A 56 0.01 -8.81 -5.14
C LEU A 56 -1.32 -8.59 -5.87
N GLN A 57 -1.80 -7.36 -5.87
CA GLN A 57 -3.01 -6.96 -6.58
C GLN A 57 -2.67 -5.97 -7.68
N ASN A 58 -3.38 -6.06 -8.79
CA ASN A 58 -3.32 -5.04 -9.83
C ASN A 58 -4.21 -3.83 -9.47
N ARG A 59 -4.24 -2.82 -10.35
CA ARG A 59 -5.04 -1.59 -10.13
C ARG A 59 -6.55 -1.82 -10.04
N SER A 60 -7.07 -2.94 -10.58
CA SER A 60 -8.50 -3.31 -10.46
C SER A 60 -8.81 -4.08 -9.18
N GLY A 61 -7.81 -4.30 -8.29
CA GLY A 61 -7.96 -5.08 -7.06
C GLY A 61 -7.90 -6.59 -7.26
N LYS A 62 -7.64 -7.09 -8.49
CA LYS A 62 -7.49 -8.52 -8.75
C LYS A 62 -6.16 -9.01 -8.19
N VAL A 63 -6.20 -10.08 -7.38
CA VAL A 63 -5.00 -10.78 -6.90
C VAL A 63 -4.33 -11.45 -8.09
N THR A 64 -3.06 -11.13 -8.32
CA THR A 64 -2.25 -11.64 -9.43
C THR A 64 -1.23 -12.66 -8.97
N ARG A 65 -0.68 -12.51 -7.74
CA ARG A 65 0.30 -13.42 -7.12
C ARG A 65 0.09 -13.45 -5.61
N GLN A 66 0.56 -14.52 -4.98
CA GLN A 66 0.67 -14.66 -3.53
C GLN A 66 2.11 -14.98 -3.16
N PHE A 67 2.51 -14.68 -1.93
CA PHE A 67 3.83 -15.01 -1.45
C PHE A 67 3.84 -15.35 0.04
N SER A 68 4.85 -16.12 0.44
CA SER A 68 5.39 -16.11 1.80
C SER A 68 6.79 -15.50 1.76
N ALA A 69 7.20 -14.84 2.85
CA ALA A 69 8.52 -14.25 2.94
C ALA A 69 9.16 -14.54 4.30
N ASP A 70 10.45 -14.82 4.28
CA ASP A 70 11.31 -14.81 5.44
C ASP A 70 12.07 -13.48 5.46
N LEU A 71 11.94 -12.75 6.56
CA LEU A 71 12.53 -11.44 6.78
C LEU A 71 13.55 -11.52 7.90
N ASN A 72 14.68 -10.83 7.76
CA ASN A 72 15.65 -10.66 8.83
C ASN A 72 16.09 -9.21 8.93
N GLY A 73 15.69 -8.53 10.00
CA GLY A 73 15.96 -7.12 10.22
C GLY A 73 17.03 -6.86 11.27
N LYS A 74 17.89 -5.88 11.02
CA LYS A 74 18.91 -5.39 11.95
C LYS A 74 18.79 -3.88 12.09
N TRP A 75 18.42 -3.41 13.26
CA TRP A 75 18.29 -1.99 13.60
C TRP A 75 19.53 -1.49 14.33
N ASP A 76 20.12 -0.38 13.89
CA ASP A 76 21.32 0.24 14.48
C ASP A 76 21.03 1.51 15.33
N GLY A 77 19.76 1.85 15.51
CA GLY A 77 19.31 3.09 16.17
C GLY A 77 18.89 4.20 15.20
N LYS A 78 19.18 4.06 13.91
CA LYS A 78 18.80 5.03 12.87
C LYS A 78 18.34 4.36 11.58
N GLN A 79 18.97 3.26 11.20
CA GLN A 79 18.70 2.53 9.96
C GLN A 79 18.39 1.07 10.25
N LEU A 80 17.39 0.56 9.55
CA LEU A 80 17.02 -0.85 9.52
C LEU A 80 17.55 -1.46 8.21
N ILE A 81 18.42 -2.43 8.31
CA ILE A 81 18.78 -3.31 7.20
C ILE A 81 17.83 -4.49 7.26
N LEU A 82 17.05 -4.69 6.22
CA LEU A 82 16.04 -5.75 6.14
C LEU A 82 16.34 -6.66 4.96
N ASP A 83 16.77 -7.87 5.25
CA ASP A 83 16.91 -8.94 4.25
C ASP A 83 15.57 -9.64 4.07
N GLU A 84 15.12 -9.78 2.84
CA GLU A 84 13.86 -10.42 2.46
C GLU A 84 14.12 -11.57 1.50
N LYS A 85 13.48 -12.70 1.75
CA LYS A 85 13.42 -13.84 0.83
C LYS A 85 11.97 -14.21 0.58
N PHE A 86 11.50 -13.93 -0.64
CA PHE A 86 10.14 -14.23 -1.09
C PHE A 86 10.09 -15.60 -1.75
N ASN A 87 9.05 -16.36 -1.43
CA ASN A 87 8.64 -17.56 -2.14
C ASN A 87 7.27 -17.30 -2.76
N TRP A 88 7.23 -17.12 -4.07
CA TRP A 88 6.03 -16.80 -4.82
C TRP A 88 5.21 -18.04 -5.16
N SER A 89 3.89 -17.87 -5.33
CA SER A 89 2.94 -18.96 -5.66
C SER A 89 3.20 -19.64 -7.01
N ASP A 90 3.93 -19.00 -7.90
CA ASP A 90 4.38 -19.55 -9.19
C ASP A 90 5.72 -20.28 -9.12
N GLY A 91 6.32 -20.41 -7.94
CA GLY A 91 7.58 -21.09 -7.69
C GLY A 91 8.84 -20.20 -7.81
N GLU A 92 8.68 -18.93 -8.19
CA GLU A 92 9.81 -17.99 -8.20
C GLU A 92 10.30 -17.73 -6.78
N VAL A 93 11.62 -17.64 -6.62
CA VAL A 93 12.27 -17.19 -5.37
C VAL A 93 12.99 -15.88 -5.66
N GLN A 94 12.66 -14.86 -4.88
CA GLN A 94 13.26 -13.54 -5.02
C GLN A 94 13.85 -13.08 -3.69
N THR A 95 15.00 -12.43 -3.74
CA THR A 95 15.62 -11.81 -2.57
C THR A 95 15.75 -10.31 -2.76
N ARG A 96 15.62 -9.56 -1.67
CA ARG A 96 15.81 -8.11 -1.65
C ARG A 96 16.44 -7.71 -0.31
N GLN A 97 17.30 -6.71 -0.35
CA GLN A 97 17.77 -6.05 0.87
C GLN A 97 17.33 -4.60 0.84
N TRP A 98 16.63 -4.18 1.87
CA TRP A 98 16.28 -2.80 2.13
C TRP A 98 17.26 -2.14 3.09
N GLN A 99 17.51 -0.87 2.84
CA GLN A 99 18.07 0.07 3.82
C GLN A 99 16.98 1.09 4.13
N ILE A 100 16.37 0.98 5.30
CA ILE A 100 15.24 1.82 5.72
C ILE A 100 15.72 2.76 6.82
N THR A 101 15.67 4.08 6.55
CA THR A 101 16.05 5.12 7.50
C THR A 101 14.81 5.72 8.13
N LYS A 102 14.77 5.79 9.45
CA LYS A 102 13.74 6.51 10.18
C LYS A 102 14.04 8.01 10.11
N ILE A 103 13.11 8.79 9.57
CA ILE A 103 13.20 10.25 9.47
C ILE A 103 12.64 10.90 10.73
N ASP A 104 11.44 10.45 11.13
CA ASP A 104 10.73 10.84 12.36
C ASP A 104 9.80 9.71 12.81
N ASP A 105 8.90 10.00 13.75
CA ASP A 105 7.97 9.01 14.30
C ASP A 105 6.93 8.49 13.31
N HIS A 106 6.74 9.16 12.18
CA HIS A 106 5.74 8.81 11.18
C HIS A 106 6.35 8.55 9.80
N ASN A 107 7.58 9.02 9.54
CA ASN A 107 8.16 9.02 8.21
C ASN A 107 9.43 8.19 8.13
N TYR A 108 9.52 7.41 7.06
CA TYR A 108 10.66 6.55 6.74
C TYR A 108 11.05 6.75 5.28
N GLU A 109 12.33 6.60 4.97
CA GLU A 109 12.84 6.48 3.61
C GLU A 109 13.54 5.14 3.45
N GLY A 110 13.44 4.53 2.26
CA GLY A 110 14.09 3.27 1.98
C GLY A 110 14.74 3.23 0.61
N THR A 111 15.80 2.43 0.48
CA THR A 111 16.43 2.09 -0.79
C THR A 111 16.60 0.59 -0.89
N ALA A 112 16.49 0.05 -2.11
CA ALA A 112 16.82 -1.33 -2.45
C ALA A 112 17.35 -1.41 -3.88
N GLY A 113 18.02 -2.49 -4.24
CA GLY A 113 18.71 -2.60 -5.53
C GLY A 113 17.80 -2.56 -6.75
N ASP A 114 16.54 -2.95 -6.59
CA ASP A 114 15.51 -2.96 -7.64
C ASP A 114 14.49 -1.80 -7.51
N VAL A 115 14.77 -0.80 -6.68
CA VAL A 115 13.91 0.36 -6.45
C VAL A 115 14.51 1.60 -7.12
N VAL A 116 13.66 2.32 -7.86
CA VAL A 116 14.03 3.60 -8.48
C VAL A 116 13.99 4.71 -7.44
N GLY A 117 15.14 5.35 -7.19
CA GLY A 117 15.25 6.44 -6.22
C GLY A 117 15.00 5.94 -4.79
N LYS A 118 14.17 6.66 -4.04
CA LYS A 118 13.83 6.35 -2.65
C LYS A 118 12.37 5.94 -2.50
N ALA A 119 12.13 4.89 -1.73
CA ALA A 119 10.82 4.57 -1.19
C ALA A 119 10.44 5.54 -0.06
N ARG A 120 9.15 5.78 0.13
CA ARG A 120 8.60 6.58 1.23
C ARG A 120 7.69 5.74 2.10
N GLY A 121 7.94 5.73 3.40
CA GLY A 121 7.16 5.02 4.40
C GLY A 121 6.38 5.97 5.30
N TYR A 122 5.14 5.59 5.61
CA TYR A 122 4.24 6.33 6.49
C TYR A 122 3.67 5.40 7.55
N SER A 123 3.83 5.73 8.85
CA SER A 123 3.39 4.92 9.98
C SER A 123 2.46 5.69 10.89
N TYR A 124 1.21 5.23 11.03
CA TYR A 124 0.21 5.82 11.93
C TYR A 124 -0.62 4.71 12.60
N GLY A 125 -0.69 4.72 13.93
CA GLY A 125 -1.35 3.64 14.67
C GLY A 125 -0.81 2.27 14.26
N PRO A 126 -1.65 1.28 13.96
CA PRO A 126 -1.22 -0.05 13.50
C PRO A 126 -0.91 -0.14 11.99
N ALA A 127 -1.07 0.96 11.25
CA ALA A 127 -0.91 0.97 9.79
C ALA A 127 0.47 1.45 9.37
N PHE A 128 1.02 0.79 8.35
CA PHE A 128 2.23 1.22 7.65
C PHE A 128 2.00 1.13 6.14
N LYS A 129 2.39 2.17 5.43
CA LYS A 129 2.36 2.22 3.97
C LYS A 129 3.76 2.49 3.46
N PHE A 130 4.20 1.73 2.47
CA PHE A 130 5.49 1.92 1.83
C PHE A 130 5.27 2.07 0.33
N GLU A 131 5.65 3.21 -0.23
CA GLU A 131 5.45 3.57 -1.64
C GLU A 131 6.77 3.63 -2.38
N TYR A 132 6.88 2.92 -3.50
CA TYR A 132 8.09 2.87 -4.31
C TYR A 132 7.81 2.43 -5.74
N VAL A 133 8.77 2.68 -6.62
CA VAL A 133 8.76 2.23 -8.01
C VAL A 133 9.79 1.13 -8.19
N LEU A 134 9.36 -0.02 -8.68
CA LEU A 134 10.24 -1.16 -8.98
C LEU A 134 10.74 -1.11 -10.42
N LEU A 135 12.01 -1.50 -10.63
CA LEU A 135 12.52 -1.93 -11.91
C LEU A 135 12.08 -3.38 -12.12
N VAL A 136 11.16 -3.59 -13.06
CA VAL A 136 10.72 -4.94 -13.44
C VAL A 136 11.48 -5.32 -14.71
N PRO A 137 12.23 -6.44 -14.71
CA PRO A 137 12.85 -6.94 -15.94
C PRO A 137 11.76 -7.23 -16.99
N VAL A 138 11.96 -6.75 -18.20
CA VAL A 138 11.07 -7.01 -19.35
C VAL A 138 11.48 -8.33 -19.99
#